data_d933cbfbd257799ce1df788743a6694d
#
_entry.id   d933cbfbd257799ce1df788743a6694d
#
_cell.length_a   1.000
_cell.length_b   1.000
_cell.length_c   1.000
_cell.angle_alpha   90.00
_cell.angle_beta   90.00
_cell.angle_gamma   90.00
#
_symmetry.space_group_name_H-M   'P 1'
#
loop_
_entity.id
_entity.type
_entity.pdbx_description
1 polymer ?
#
loop_
_entity_poly.entity_id
_entity_poly.type
_entity_poly.pdbx_seq_one_letter_code
_entity_poly.pdbx_strand_id
1 'polypeptide(L)'
;MVAVLSSCLSLASAVPFGLPFALAYAPEASPIEQIADELGANGLPYALPIHPNLVHLTIGLFVIAIAFDIAGALYPIEKRVFRFLALPITRAGFHDVGWYNLLACAVATFFTVAAGFYEMLLAQPIPGVTSTIGLQSMQTMLWHGVGGVAILLVIIAMTVWRGYQRFRWRRDMGRQVQWLYLLVGLALFLVIGLHGTLGAELAGEFGVHVTADQLLASGANLKEALP
;
A
#
# COMPACT_ATOMS: atom_id res chain seq x y z
N MET A 1 -47.98 -45.43 -35.47
CA MET A 1 -46.54 -45.81 -35.44
C MET A 1 -45.62 -44.64 -35.11
N VAL A 2 -45.95 -43.44 -35.55
CA VAL A 2 -45.14 -42.22 -35.26
C VAL A 2 -45.24 -41.74 -33.80
N ALA A 3 -46.43 -41.85 -33.18
CA ALA A 3 -46.70 -41.40 -31.80
C ALA A 3 -45.97 -42.23 -30.70
N VAL A 4 -45.75 -43.51 -30.96
CA VAL A 4 -45.04 -44.42 -30.00
C VAL A 4 -43.53 -44.16 -29.98
N LEU A 5 -42.93 -43.77 -31.11
CA LEU A 5 -41.54 -43.43 -31.21
C LEU A 5 -41.21 -42.09 -30.53
N SER A 6 -42.16 -41.11 -30.57
CA SER A 6 -42.01 -39.84 -29.87
C SER A 6 -41.99 -40.02 -28.34
N SER A 7 -42.84 -40.91 -27.82
CA SER A 7 -42.91 -41.19 -26.39
C SER A 7 -41.67 -41.91 -25.85
N CYS A 8 -41.04 -42.78 -26.67
CA CYS A 8 -39.77 -43.44 -26.30
C CYS A 8 -38.60 -42.48 -26.25
N LEU A 9 -38.54 -41.50 -27.14
CA LEU A 9 -37.45 -40.49 -27.14
C LEU A 9 -37.60 -39.53 -25.95
N SER A 10 -38.79 -39.20 -25.52
CA SER A 10 -38.99 -38.33 -24.37
C SER A 10 -38.68 -38.99 -23.02
N LEU A 11 -38.81 -40.31 -22.94
CA LEU A 11 -38.46 -41.09 -21.75
C LEU A 11 -36.94 -41.36 -21.65
N ALA A 12 -36.22 -41.35 -22.73
CA ALA A 12 -34.77 -41.49 -22.73
C ALA A 12 -34.04 -40.21 -22.25
N SER A 13 -34.70 -39.05 -22.38
CA SER A 13 -34.18 -37.78 -21.86
C SER A 13 -34.44 -37.54 -20.35
N ALA A 14 -35.22 -38.41 -19.72
CA ALA A 14 -35.61 -38.31 -18.31
C ALA A 14 -34.82 -39.25 -17.36
N VAL A 15 -33.82 -39.94 -17.84
CA VAL A 15 -32.97 -40.78 -16.98
C VAL A 15 -31.91 -39.91 -16.35
N PRO A 16 -31.81 -39.80 -15.00
CA PRO A 16 -30.87 -38.95 -14.30
C PRO A 16 -29.40 -39.48 -14.37
N PHE A 17 -29.07 -40.25 -15.36
CA PHE A 17 -27.72 -40.83 -15.55
C PHE A 17 -26.69 -39.81 -16.02
N GLY A 18 -27.09 -38.65 -16.49
CA GLY A 18 -26.19 -37.58 -16.93
C GLY A 18 -25.73 -36.62 -15.82
N LEU A 19 -26.49 -36.53 -14.70
CA LEU A 19 -26.17 -35.61 -13.60
C LEU A 19 -24.84 -35.92 -12.87
N PRO A 20 -24.54 -37.21 -12.52
CA PRO A 20 -23.25 -37.47 -11.89
C PRO A 20 -22.06 -37.31 -12.85
N PHE A 21 -22.28 -37.48 -14.18
CA PHE A 21 -21.22 -37.31 -15.16
C PHE A 21 -20.95 -35.85 -15.52
N ALA A 22 -21.99 -35.02 -15.52
CA ALA A 22 -21.84 -33.56 -15.70
C ALA A 22 -21.21 -32.89 -14.49
N LEU A 23 -21.52 -33.37 -13.26
CA LEU A 23 -20.89 -32.88 -12.03
C LEU A 23 -19.43 -33.36 -11.88
N ALA A 24 -19.09 -34.54 -12.46
CA ALA A 24 -17.72 -35.05 -12.47
C ALA A 24 -16.83 -34.36 -13.52
N TYR A 25 -17.43 -33.61 -14.45
CA TYR A 25 -16.74 -32.89 -15.52
C TYR A 25 -16.91 -31.38 -15.42
N ALA A 26 -17.39 -30.87 -14.30
CA ALA A 26 -17.17 -29.45 -13.99
C ALA A 26 -15.64 -29.28 -13.92
N PRO A 27 -15.00 -28.58 -14.85
CA PRO A 27 -13.58 -28.36 -14.76
C PRO A 27 -13.33 -27.72 -13.40
N GLU A 28 -12.48 -28.35 -12.58
CA GLU A 28 -11.98 -27.66 -11.40
C GLU A 28 -11.45 -26.32 -11.90
N ALA A 29 -11.91 -25.23 -11.27
CA ALA A 29 -11.45 -23.91 -11.62
C ALA A 29 -9.94 -23.94 -11.70
N SER A 30 -9.36 -23.43 -12.78
CA SER A 30 -7.91 -23.42 -12.94
C SER A 30 -7.29 -22.76 -11.71
N PRO A 31 -6.04 -23.10 -11.33
CA PRO A 31 -5.38 -22.42 -10.22
C PRO A 31 -5.40 -20.88 -10.35
N ILE A 32 -5.46 -20.38 -11.59
CA ILE A 32 -5.59 -18.96 -11.89
C ILE A 32 -7.01 -18.47 -11.59
N GLU A 33 -8.05 -19.24 -11.89
CA GLU A 33 -9.43 -18.91 -11.55
C GLU A 33 -9.68 -18.99 -10.04
N GLN A 34 -9.11 -19.99 -9.36
CA GLN A 34 -9.14 -20.08 -7.90
C GLN A 34 -8.42 -18.90 -7.25
N ILE A 35 -7.24 -18.53 -7.77
CA ILE A 35 -6.52 -17.33 -7.35
C ILE A 35 -7.36 -16.08 -7.67
N ALA A 36 -8.04 -16.00 -8.80
CA ALA A 36 -8.89 -14.86 -9.16
C ALA A 36 -10.11 -14.73 -8.25
N ASP A 37 -10.71 -15.85 -7.84
CA ASP A 37 -11.84 -15.87 -6.88
C ASP A 37 -11.38 -15.57 -5.43
N GLU A 38 -10.14 -15.92 -5.08
CA GLU A 38 -9.50 -15.57 -3.81
C GLU A 38 -8.88 -14.17 -3.82
N LEU A 39 -8.68 -13.59 -4.98
CA LEU A 39 -8.22 -12.23 -5.17
C LEU A 39 -9.31 -11.28 -4.75
N GLY A 40 -9.17 -10.87 -3.53
CA GLY A 40 -10.05 -9.95 -2.86
C GLY A 40 -10.84 -9.05 -3.78
N ALA A 41 -11.88 -8.75 -3.31
CA ALA A 41 -13.04 -8.01 -3.67
C ALA A 41 -12.87 -6.86 -4.67
N ASN A 42 -11.72 -6.42 -5.02
CA ASN A 42 -11.49 -5.33 -5.95
C ASN A 42 -10.93 -5.77 -7.31
N GLY A 43 -11.02 -7.07 -7.63
CA GLY A 43 -10.51 -7.57 -8.91
C GLY A 43 -9.00 -7.37 -9.09
N LEU A 44 -8.26 -7.21 -8.00
CA LEU A 44 -6.80 -7.13 -8.06
C LEU A 44 -6.24 -8.49 -8.48
N PRO A 45 -5.33 -8.54 -9.46
CA PRO A 45 -4.78 -9.78 -9.97
C PRO A 45 -3.76 -10.44 -9.01
N TYR A 46 -3.84 -10.17 -7.72
CA TYR A 46 -2.95 -10.71 -6.67
C TYR A 46 -3.57 -10.56 -5.27
N ALA A 47 -3.41 -11.57 -4.45
CA ALA A 47 -3.95 -11.59 -3.07
C ALA A 47 -3.16 -10.71 -2.09
N LEU A 48 -1.90 -10.39 -2.39
CA LEU A 48 -1.06 -9.59 -1.50
C LEU A 48 -1.33 -8.09 -1.68
N PRO A 49 -1.58 -7.34 -0.60
CA PRO A 49 -1.75 -5.89 -0.68
C PRO A 49 -0.39 -5.22 -0.92
N ILE A 50 0.06 -5.18 -2.19
CA ILE A 50 1.41 -4.72 -2.57
C ILE A 50 1.60 -3.26 -2.21
N HIS A 51 0.67 -2.38 -2.59
CA HIS A 51 0.78 -0.97 -2.28
C HIS A 51 0.82 -0.68 -0.77
N PRO A 52 -0.08 -1.19 0.09
CA PRO A 52 0.00 -0.99 1.53
C PRO A 52 1.33 -1.49 2.14
N ASN A 53 1.83 -2.63 1.70
CA ASN A 53 3.12 -3.16 2.17
C ASN A 53 4.29 -2.23 1.79
N LEU A 54 4.31 -1.72 0.56
CA LEU A 54 5.31 -0.74 0.13
C LEU A 54 5.19 0.59 0.86
N VAL A 55 3.97 1.03 1.21
CA VAL A 55 3.73 2.22 2.04
C VAL A 55 4.41 2.07 3.41
N HIS A 56 4.24 0.93 4.08
CA HIS A 56 4.88 0.68 5.37
C HIS A 56 6.42 0.72 5.26
N LEU A 57 6.98 0.11 4.21
CA LEU A 57 8.41 0.16 3.94
C LEU A 57 8.88 1.61 3.72
N THR A 58 8.18 2.38 2.90
CA THR A 58 8.50 3.79 2.63
C THR A 58 8.50 4.62 3.91
N ILE A 59 7.45 4.52 4.72
CA ILE A 59 7.33 5.25 5.99
C ILE A 59 8.46 4.85 6.94
N GLY A 60 8.71 3.55 7.11
CA GLY A 60 9.77 3.05 7.98
C GLY A 60 11.15 3.58 7.59
N LEU A 61 11.50 3.51 6.31
CA LEU A 61 12.77 4.03 5.79
C LEU A 61 12.89 5.54 5.97
N PHE A 62 11.82 6.29 5.74
CA PHE A 62 11.81 7.75 5.93
C PHE A 62 12.01 8.14 7.39
N VAL A 63 11.26 7.51 8.31
CA VAL A 63 11.36 7.77 9.75
C VAL A 63 12.79 7.47 10.24
N ILE A 64 13.35 6.33 9.86
CA ILE A 64 14.72 5.95 10.22
C ILE A 64 15.71 6.97 9.66
N ALA A 65 15.57 7.39 8.40
CA ALA A 65 16.46 8.35 7.77
C ALA A 65 16.51 9.67 8.56
N ILE A 66 15.36 10.26 8.86
CA ILE A 66 15.27 11.53 9.57
C ILE A 66 15.72 11.39 11.03
N ALA A 67 15.32 10.32 11.73
CA ALA A 67 15.73 10.07 13.10
C ALA A 67 17.26 9.96 13.23
N PHE A 68 17.91 9.25 12.32
CA PHE A 68 19.35 9.10 12.34
C PHE A 68 20.08 10.38 11.94
N ASP A 69 19.57 11.17 11.00
CA ASP A 69 20.13 12.48 10.67
C ASP A 69 19.97 13.48 11.85
N ILE A 70 18.85 13.44 12.60
CA ILE A 70 18.66 14.20 13.84
C ILE A 70 19.66 13.77 14.91
N ALA A 71 19.80 12.46 15.15
CA ALA A 71 20.75 11.93 16.13
C ALA A 71 22.18 12.35 15.77
N GLY A 72 22.57 12.29 14.50
CA GLY A 72 23.85 12.78 14.03
C GLY A 72 24.05 14.29 14.20
N ALA A 73 23.00 15.09 13.99
CA ALA A 73 23.06 16.55 14.17
C ALA A 73 23.19 16.95 15.64
N LEU A 74 22.53 16.23 16.54
CA LEU A 74 22.59 16.44 18.00
C LEU A 74 23.82 15.82 18.66
N TYR A 75 24.59 14.95 17.95
CA TYR A 75 25.82 14.39 18.49
C TYR A 75 26.81 15.52 18.88
N PRO A 76 27.44 15.56 20.07
CA PRO A 76 27.70 14.42 20.96
C PRO A 76 26.73 14.26 22.16
N ILE A 77 25.60 14.92 22.20
CA ILE A 77 24.69 14.86 23.35
C ILE A 77 24.29 13.39 23.62
N GLU A 78 24.00 12.63 22.57
CA GLU A 78 23.57 11.23 22.63
C GLU A 78 24.72 10.28 22.96
N LYS A 79 25.98 10.73 22.93
CA LYS A 79 27.13 9.89 23.18
C LYS A 79 27.08 9.16 24.53
N ARG A 80 26.46 9.76 25.55
CA ARG A 80 26.29 9.15 26.87
C ARG A 80 25.33 7.95 26.80
N VAL A 81 24.19 8.12 26.12
CA VAL A 81 23.14 7.10 25.96
C VAL A 81 23.69 5.94 25.14
N PHE A 82 24.31 6.21 23.98
CA PHE A 82 24.84 5.15 23.13
C PHE A 82 26.03 4.43 23.75
N ARG A 83 26.85 5.12 24.55
CA ARG A 83 27.90 4.51 25.34
C ARG A 83 27.34 3.59 26.43
N PHE A 84 26.24 3.99 27.09
CA PHE A 84 25.55 3.14 28.04
C PHE A 84 24.96 1.87 27.38
N LEU A 85 24.42 2.01 26.17
CA LEU A 85 23.90 0.90 25.37
C LEU A 85 25.02 0.08 24.68
N ALA A 86 26.29 0.38 24.95
CA ALA A 86 27.46 -0.26 24.32
C ALA A 86 27.48 -0.20 22.77
N LEU A 87 26.85 0.86 22.18
CA LEU A 87 26.81 1.04 20.73
C LEU A 87 28.04 1.86 20.26
N PRO A 88 28.93 1.29 19.43
CA PRO A 88 30.12 1.99 18.91
C PRO A 88 29.75 2.90 17.74
N ILE A 89 28.86 3.87 17.97
CA ILE A 89 28.36 4.74 16.92
C ILE A 89 29.12 6.08 16.90
N THR A 90 29.41 6.55 15.71
CA THR A 90 30.01 7.87 15.43
C THR A 90 28.98 8.79 14.81
N ARG A 91 29.22 10.12 14.87
CA ARG A 91 28.41 11.09 14.14
C ARG A 91 28.29 10.76 12.66
N ALA A 92 29.40 10.40 12.03
CA ALA A 92 29.42 10.01 10.63
C ALA A 92 28.56 8.77 10.37
N GLY A 93 28.62 7.77 11.26
CA GLY A 93 27.81 6.57 11.17
C GLY A 93 26.31 6.86 11.21
N PHE A 94 25.87 7.79 12.07
CA PHE A 94 24.44 8.22 12.07
C PHE A 94 24.04 8.82 10.73
N HIS A 95 24.85 9.73 10.21
CA HIS A 95 24.58 10.37 8.93
C HIS A 95 24.68 9.39 7.74
N ASP A 96 25.49 8.33 7.83
CA ASP A 96 25.54 7.29 6.82
C ASP A 96 24.25 6.46 6.81
N VAL A 97 23.77 6.05 7.98
CA VAL A 97 22.47 5.35 8.10
C VAL A 97 21.33 6.23 7.59
N GLY A 98 21.29 7.50 8.01
CA GLY A 98 20.29 8.46 7.52
C GLY A 98 20.28 8.57 6.00
N TRP A 99 21.46 8.72 5.39
CA TRP A 99 21.61 8.82 3.93
C TRP A 99 21.13 7.57 3.17
N TYR A 100 21.59 6.38 3.58
CA TYR A 100 21.24 5.16 2.86
C TYR A 100 19.73 4.83 3.01
N ASN A 101 19.16 5.10 4.16
CA ASN A 101 17.71 4.92 4.35
C ASN A 101 16.90 5.93 3.53
N LEU A 102 17.33 7.19 3.41
CA LEU A 102 16.63 8.18 2.57
C LEU A 102 16.72 7.81 1.08
N LEU A 103 17.87 7.32 0.62
CA LEU A 103 18.06 6.87 -0.76
C LEU A 103 17.13 5.65 -1.05
N ALA A 104 17.13 4.67 -0.15
CA ALA A 104 16.26 3.51 -0.25
C ALA A 104 14.78 3.91 -0.19
N CYS A 105 14.43 4.90 0.67
CA CYS A 105 13.09 5.47 0.75
C CYS A 105 12.65 6.08 -0.59
N ALA A 106 13.50 6.88 -1.24
CA ALA A 106 13.16 7.48 -2.55
C ALA A 106 12.86 6.41 -3.61
N VAL A 107 13.65 5.34 -3.64
CA VAL A 107 13.43 4.20 -4.54
C VAL A 107 12.13 3.47 -4.18
N ALA A 108 11.92 3.15 -2.90
CA ALA A 108 10.72 2.48 -2.43
C ALA A 108 9.46 3.30 -2.72
N THR A 109 9.50 4.63 -2.49
CA THR A 109 8.37 5.53 -2.73
C THR A 109 7.96 5.53 -4.20
N PHE A 110 8.92 5.48 -5.13
CA PHE A 110 8.61 5.38 -6.56
C PHE A 110 7.77 4.13 -6.87
N PHE A 111 8.18 2.98 -6.37
CA PHE A 111 7.41 1.74 -6.54
C PHE A 111 6.08 1.76 -5.78
N THR A 112 6.06 2.37 -4.60
CA THR A 112 4.82 2.55 -3.82
C THR A 112 3.78 3.33 -4.60
N VAL A 113 4.17 4.47 -5.19
CA VAL A 113 3.27 5.32 -5.98
C VAL A 113 2.83 4.59 -7.25
N ALA A 114 3.74 3.90 -7.94
CA ALA A 114 3.40 3.13 -9.14
C ALA A 114 2.40 2.01 -8.83
N ALA A 115 2.60 1.26 -7.75
CA ALA A 115 1.66 0.24 -7.28
C ALA A 115 0.31 0.84 -6.88
N GLY A 116 0.31 1.99 -6.18
CA GLY A 116 -0.91 2.69 -5.79
C GLY A 116 -1.73 3.16 -7.00
N PHE A 117 -1.10 3.68 -8.04
CA PHE A 117 -1.81 4.01 -9.28
C PHE A 117 -2.36 2.79 -9.99
N TYR A 118 -1.61 1.69 -10.02
CA TYR A 118 -2.09 0.46 -10.60
C TYR A 118 -3.33 -0.06 -9.85
N GLU A 119 -3.29 -0.10 -8.52
CA GLU A 119 -4.43 -0.51 -7.69
C GLU A 119 -5.61 0.47 -7.83
N MET A 120 -5.34 1.80 -7.91
CA MET A 120 -6.37 2.81 -8.12
C MET A 120 -7.15 2.63 -9.44
N LEU A 121 -6.51 2.14 -10.50
CA LEU A 121 -7.18 1.86 -11.78
C LEU A 121 -8.14 0.68 -11.68
N LEU A 122 -7.93 -0.22 -10.75
CA LEU A 122 -8.72 -1.44 -10.54
C LEU A 122 -9.76 -1.27 -9.44
N ALA A 123 -9.47 -0.43 -8.45
CA ALA A 123 -10.31 -0.23 -7.28
C ALA A 123 -11.59 0.55 -7.60
N GLN A 124 -12.70 0.10 -7.03
CA GLN A 124 -13.98 0.80 -7.07
C GLN A 124 -14.45 1.08 -5.65
N PRO A 125 -14.15 2.26 -5.09
CA PRO A 125 -14.55 2.59 -3.73
C PRO A 125 -16.08 2.69 -3.63
N ILE A 126 -16.62 2.29 -2.48
CA ILE A 126 -18.07 2.28 -2.22
C ILE A 126 -18.64 3.69 -2.36
N PRO A 127 -19.65 3.92 -3.20
CA PRO A 127 -20.27 5.22 -3.36
C PRO A 127 -21.16 5.57 -2.15
N GLY A 128 -21.29 6.87 -1.87
CA GLY A 128 -22.22 7.38 -0.84
C GLY A 128 -21.65 7.43 0.58
N VAL A 129 -20.45 6.94 0.78
CA VAL A 129 -19.68 7.11 2.03
C VAL A 129 -18.81 8.37 1.92
N THR A 130 -18.64 9.09 3.03
CA THR A 130 -17.75 10.26 3.10
C THR A 130 -16.65 10.04 4.11
N SER A 131 -15.45 10.57 3.82
CA SER A 131 -14.31 10.56 4.72
C SER A 131 -14.58 11.39 5.98
N THR A 132 -13.74 11.25 7.00
CA THR A 132 -13.79 12.05 8.23
C THR A 132 -13.66 13.55 7.97
N ILE A 133 -13.07 13.95 6.84
CA ILE A 133 -12.99 15.35 6.39
C ILE A 133 -14.05 15.73 5.35
N GLY A 134 -15.07 14.89 5.17
CA GLY A 134 -16.22 15.15 4.31
C GLY A 134 -16.01 14.96 2.81
N LEU A 135 -14.91 14.31 2.39
CA LEU A 135 -14.68 13.99 0.98
C LEU A 135 -15.46 12.73 0.56
N GLN A 136 -16.00 12.75 -0.64
CA GLN A 136 -16.58 11.56 -1.27
C GLN A 136 -15.48 10.52 -1.56
N SER A 137 -15.83 9.24 -1.61
CA SER A 137 -14.90 8.13 -1.81
C SER A 137 -13.96 8.32 -3.00
N MET A 138 -14.49 8.71 -4.16
CA MET A 138 -13.68 8.98 -5.35
C MET A 138 -12.77 10.22 -5.18
N GLN A 139 -13.23 11.26 -4.48
CA GLN A 139 -12.40 12.43 -4.18
C GLN A 139 -11.26 12.06 -3.22
N THR A 140 -11.56 11.26 -2.20
CA THR A 140 -10.55 10.76 -1.26
C THR A 140 -9.47 9.97 -2.01
N MET A 141 -9.87 9.09 -2.93
CA MET A 141 -8.94 8.32 -3.77
C MET A 141 -8.09 9.23 -4.65
N LEU A 142 -8.68 10.25 -5.28
CA LEU A 142 -7.95 11.22 -6.09
C LEU A 142 -6.93 12.01 -5.25
N TRP A 143 -7.35 12.54 -4.10
CA TRP A 143 -6.46 13.31 -3.22
C TRP A 143 -5.35 12.44 -2.62
N HIS A 144 -5.65 11.17 -2.33
CA HIS A 144 -4.63 10.21 -1.92
C HIS A 144 -3.61 9.96 -3.05
N GLY A 145 -4.04 9.77 -4.28
CA GLY A 145 -3.14 9.60 -5.43
C GLY A 145 -2.27 10.84 -5.67
N VAL A 146 -2.88 12.03 -5.75
CA VAL A 146 -2.16 13.30 -5.96
C VAL A 146 -1.19 13.60 -4.81
N GLY A 147 -1.63 13.39 -3.58
CA GLY A 147 -0.79 13.57 -2.39
C GLY A 147 0.41 12.61 -2.37
N GLY A 148 0.21 11.36 -2.79
CA GLY A 148 1.29 10.37 -2.94
C GLY A 148 2.36 10.82 -3.94
N VAL A 149 1.96 11.38 -5.10
CA VAL A 149 2.90 11.97 -6.07
C VAL A 149 3.64 13.18 -5.48
N ALA A 150 2.93 14.07 -4.79
CA ALA A 150 3.55 15.23 -4.15
C ALA A 150 4.60 14.80 -3.10
N ILE A 151 4.28 13.81 -2.26
CA ILE A 151 5.21 13.23 -1.29
C ILE A 151 6.43 12.63 -1.98
N LEU A 152 6.24 11.86 -3.06
CA LEU A 152 7.34 11.31 -3.87
C LEU A 152 8.28 12.41 -4.36
N LEU A 153 7.74 13.49 -4.93
CA LEU A 153 8.54 14.60 -5.44
C LEU A 153 9.34 15.29 -4.31
N VAL A 154 8.71 15.48 -3.15
CA VAL A 154 9.40 16.06 -1.98
C VAL A 154 10.49 15.12 -1.47
N ILE A 155 10.25 13.81 -1.38
CA ILE A 155 11.28 12.83 -0.96
C ILE A 155 12.45 12.83 -1.96
N ILE A 156 12.19 12.87 -3.27
CA ILE A 156 13.24 12.97 -4.28
C ILE A 156 14.04 14.26 -4.10
N ALA A 157 13.36 15.41 -3.95
CA ALA A 157 14.00 16.69 -3.73
C ALA A 157 14.87 16.70 -2.45
N MET A 158 14.37 16.15 -1.36
CA MET A 158 15.11 15.98 -0.11
C MET A 158 16.33 15.05 -0.30
N THR A 159 16.19 13.98 -1.05
CA THR A 159 17.28 13.04 -1.35
C THR A 159 18.38 13.74 -2.14
N VAL A 160 18.03 14.49 -3.18
CA VAL A 160 18.99 15.30 -3.96
C VAL A 160 19.66 16.34 -3.07
N TRP A 161 18.90 17.07 -2.26
CA TRP A 161 19.41 18.06 -1.33
C TRP A 161 20.37 17.44 -0.30
N ARG A 162 19.99 16.31 0.28
CA ARG A 162 20.82 15.57 1.22
C ARG A 162 22.11 15.03 0.57
N GLY A 163 22.00 14.52 -0.66
CA GLY A 163 23.15 14.09 -1.46
C GLY A 163 24.13 15.22 -1.73
N TYR A 164 23.62 16.41 -2.09
CA TYR A 164 24.41 17.61 -2.28
C TYR A 164 25.13 18.04 -0.98
N GLN A 165 24.42 18.05 0.16
CA GLN A 165 25.02 18.34 1.46
C GLN A 165 26.14 17.34 1.79
N ARG A 166 25.89 16.04 1.60
CA ARG A 166 26.86 14.99 1.80
C ARG A 166 28.10 15.16 0.90
N PHE A 167 27.89 15.47 -0.37
CA PHE A 167 28.98 15.71 -1.32
C PHE A 167 29.84 16.93 -0.91
N ARG A 168 29.20 18.05 -0.57
CA ARG A 168 29.88 19.29 -0.20
C ARG A 168 30.63 19.17 1.12
N TRP A 169 30.08 18.50 2.11
CA TRP A 169 30.64 18.41 3.47
C TRP A 169 31.26 17.05 3.79
N ARG A 170 31.53 16.26 2.78
CA ARG A 170 32.10 14.91 2.95
C ARG A 170 33.39 14.87 3.75
N ARG A 171 34.20 15.96 3.73
CA ARG A 171 35.47 16.10 4.47
C ARG A 171 35.29 16.74 5.84
N ASP A 172 34.15 17.33 6.12
CA ASP A 172 33.83 17.93 7.41
C ASP A 172 33.22 16.86 8.33
N MET A 173 34.00 16.44 9.31
CA MET A 173 33.60 15.44 10.30
C MET A 173 32.54 15.97 11.27
N GLY A 174 32.28 17.28 11.29
CA GLY A 174 31.42 17.94 12.26
C GLY A 174 29.97 18.17 11.81
N ARG A 175 29.76 18.40 10.49
CA ARG A 175 28.44 18.78 9.98
C ARG A 175 28.16 18.16 8.64
N GLN A 176 27.07 17.40 8.55
CA GLN A 176 26.65 16.77 7.29
C GLN A 176 25.20 17.10 6.89
N VAL A 177 24.41 17.71 7.76
CA VAL A 177 23.03 18.10 7.49
C VAL A 177 22.72 19.53 7.98
N GLN A 178 21.84 20.21 7.28
CA GLN A 178 21.32 21.52 7.66
C GLN A 178 20.09 21.35 8.54
N TRP A 179 19.90 22.25 9.53
CA TRP A 179 18.69 22.29 10.34
C TRP A 179 17.42 22.47 9.51
N LEU A 180 17.48 23.29 8.47
CA LEU A 180 16.33 23.46 7.57
C LEU A 180 15.91 22.15 6.91
N TYR A 181 16.87 21.32 6.49
CA TYR A 181 16.58 19.98 5.95
C TYR A 181 15.84 19.11 6.99
N LEU A 182 16.29 19.13 8.24
CA LEU A 182 15.66 18.36 9.31
C LEU A 182 14.24 18.87 9.61
N LEU A 183 14.04 20.19 9.61
CA LEU A 183 12.70 20.79 9.79
C LEU A 183 11.75 20.40 8.66
N VAL A 184 12.22 20.42 7.41
CA VAL A 184 11.45 19.95 6.25
C VAL A 184 11.13 18.45 6.40
N GLY A 185 12.10 17.65 6.86
CA GLY A 185 11.89 16.22 7.12
C GLY A 185 10.82 15.97 8.19
N LEU A 186 10.82 16.72 9.27
CA LEU A 186 9.79 16.64 10.31
C LEU A 186 8.42 17.10 9.80
N ALA A 187 8.37 18.20 9.03
CA ALA A 187 7.13 18.66 8.41
C ALA A 187 6.57 17.60 7.44
N LEU A 188 7.44 17.01 6.61
CA LEU A 188 7.02 15.94 5.70
C LEU A 188 6.55 14.69 6.46
N PHE A 189 7.16 14.35 7.58
CA PHE A 189 6.68 13.26 8.44
C PHE A 189 5.23 13.48 8.90
N LEU A 190 4.89 14.70 9.31
CA LEU A 190 3.50 15.06 9.67
C LEU A 190 2.56 14.98 8.46
N VAL A 191 3.01 15.45 7.30
CA VAL A 191 2.23 15.34 6.05
C VAL A 191 1.99 13.89 5.67
N ILE A 192 3.00 13.03 5.77
CA ILE A 192 2.87 11.59 5.52
C ILE A 192 1.86 10.96 6.48
N GLY A 193 1.88 11.34 7.77
CA GLY A 193 0.90 10.88 8.76
C GLY A 193 -0.53 11.27 8.37
N LEU A 194 -0.76 12.55 8.06
CA LEU A 194 -2.07 13.05 7.61
C LEU A 194 -2.52 12.40 6.29
N HIS A 195 -1.60 12.24 5.35
CA HIS A 195 -1.88 11.57 4.07
C HIS A 195 -2.21 10.09 4.26
N GLY A 196 -1.57 9.44 5.24
CA GLY A 196 -1.84 8.04 5.61
C GLY A 196 -3.27 7.82 6.11
N THR A 197 -3.92 8.84 6.72
CA THR A 197 -5.33 8.73 7.12
C THR A 197 -6.25 8.55 5.91
N LEU A 198 -5.99 9.24 4.79
CA LEU A 198 -6.77 9.06 3.56
C LEU A 198 -6.64 7.63 3.03
N GLY A 199 -5.45 7.04 3.09
CA GLY A 199 -5.23 5.64 2.70
C GLY A 199 -5.92 4.65 3.65
N ALA A 200 -5.92 4.93 4.95
CA ALA A 200 -6.62 4.11 5.94
C ALA A 200 -8.14 4.14 5.74
N GLU A 201 -8.70 5.32 5.44
CA GLU A 201 -10.13 5.47 5.11
C GLU A 201 -10.50 4.74 3.81
N LEU A 202 -9.63 4.80 2.78
CA LEU A 202 -9.84 4.05 1.54
C LEU A 202 -9.92 2.55 1.80
N ALA A 203 -9.07 2.02 2.66
CA ALA A 203 -9.08 0.61 3.00
C ALA A 203 -10.25 0.25 3.95
N GLY A 204 -10.43 1.01 5.03
CA GLY A 204 -11.36 0.67 6.10
C GLY A 204 -12.81 1.07 5.82
N GLU A 205 -13.04 2.28 5.32
CA GLU A 205 -14.39 2.84 5.18
C GLU A 205 -14.94 2.71 3.75
N PHE A 206 -14.08 2.87 2.75
CA PHE A 206 -14.49 2.81 1.35
C PHE A 206 -14.30 1.44 0.69
N GLY A 207 -13.84 0.45 1.44
CA GLY A 207 -13.76 -0.94 1.02
C GLY A 207 -12.71 -1.22 -0.07
N VAL A 208 -11.76 -0.31 -0.30
CA VAL A 208 -10.61 -0.57 -1.17
C VAL A 208 -9.69 -1.57 -0.46
N HIS A 209 -9.43 -2.73 -1.04
CA HIS A 209 -8.73 -3.88 -0.45
C HIS A 209 -9.51 -4.67 0.62
N VAL A 210 -10.77 -4.40 0.85
CA VAL A 210 -11.58 -5.14 1.80
C VAL A 210 -12.79 -5.76 1.10
N THR A 211 -13.15 -6.90 1.56
CA THR A 211 -14.37 -7.70 1.58
C THR A 211 -15.71 -7.07 1.10
N ALA A 212 -15.74 -5.79 0.68
CA ALA A 212 -16.96 -5.17 0.18
C ALA A 212 -17.54 -5.95 -1.02
N ASP A 213 -16.72 -6.38 -1.97
CA ASP A 213 -17.20 -7.17 -3.10
C ASP A 213 -17.53 -8.60 -2.69
N GLN A 214 -16.82 -9.18 -1.72
CA GLN A 214 -17.19 -10.48 -1.16
C GLN A 214 -18.56 -10.39 -0.46
N LEU A 215 -18.81 -9.30 0.26
CA LEU A 215 -20.12 -9.04 0.86
C LEU A 215 -21.19 -8.80 -0.22
N LEU A 216 -20.87 -8.04 -1.27
CA LEU A 216 -21.75 -7.82 -2.42
C LEU A 216 -21.97 -9.12 -3.20
N ALA A 217 -20.92 -9.88 -3.48
CA ALA A 217 -21.00 -11.17 -4.15
C ALA A 217 -21.82 -12.20 -3.36
N SER A 218 -21.78 -12.12 -2.03
CA SER A 218 -22.64 -12.94 -1.14
C SER A 218 -24.09 -12.45 -1.02
N GLY A 219 -24.43 -11.33 -1.67
CA GLY A 219 -25.76 -10.72 -1.60
C GLY A 219 -26.02 -9.97 -0.28
N ALA A 220 -24.98 -9.68 0.49
CA ALA A 220 -25.12 -8.94 1.74
C ALA A 220 -25.47 -7.46 1.47
N ASN A 221 -26.34 -6.90 2.33
CA ASN A 221 -26.60 -5.47 2.32
C ASN A 221 -25.47 -4.74 3.03
N LEU A 222 -24.66 -4.01 2.28
CA LEU A 222 -23.48 -3.29 2.82
C LEU A 222 -23.84 -2.32 3.94
N LYS A 223 -25.02 -1.70 3.89
CA LYS A 223 -25.48 -0.78 4.95
C LYS A 223 -25.78 -1.48 6.29
N GLU A 224 -25.99 -2.78 6.25
CA GLU A 224 -26.27 -3.61 7.43
C GLU A 224 -25.04 -4.39 7.89
N ALA A 225 -24.11 -4.64 6.99
CA ALA A 225 -22.93 -5.47 7.23
C ALA A 225 -21.69 -4.65 7.64
N LEU A 226 -21.67 -3.35 7.31
CA LEU A 226 -20.61 -2.44 7.71
C LEU A 226 -21.10 -1.49 8.80
N PRO A 227 -20.31 -1.30 9.88
CA PRO A 227 -20.70 -0.44 11.00
C PRO A 227 -20.83 1.02 10.60
#